data_09a6d03631db02f418ecf265ce579cc2
#
_entry.id   09a6d03631db02f418ecf265ce579cc2
#
_cell.length_a   1.000
_cell.length_b   1.000
_cell.length_c   1.000
_cell.angle_alpha   90.00
_cell.angle_beta   90.00
_cell.angle_gamma   90.00
#
_symmetry.space_group_name_H-M   'P 1'
#
loop_
_entity.id
_entity.type
_entity.pdbx_description
1 polymer ?
#
loop_
_entity_poly.entity_id
_entity_poly.type
_entity_poly.pdbx_seq_one_letter_code
_entity_poly.pdbx_strand_id
1 'polypeptide(L)'
;MAKKIHRLGSHAMATEFQILISDTSEPKALASASNALRDLETLEAELSRFQGNSDISRINHLKKNQSTPIGYAAIDCIELAREIHLQTNGAFDITSSPLIAVFSNPDKSPREPTKCEIAKAVESIGMNKIQTDSEFMTATVLSENFWIDLGGIGKGYALDQMAIKLKDSGIENALLDAGGSTLLAFGNGPEGNGWPASLGIPNAPTINLQNNSLSGSGFSERGEHIIDPRKYCRVPASKMNSWSIAPYATLADALSTAFLIMEEKEIEDFCIKHDGVKAILPE
;
A
#
# COMPACT_ATOMS: atom_id res chain seq x y z
N MET A 1 -32.42 16.20 1.14
CA MET A 1 -32.64 14.85 0.59
C MET A 1 -31.28 14.16 0.53
N ALA A 2 -31.16 12.91 0.99
CA ALA A 2 -29.94 12.14 0.84
C ALA A 2 -29.61 12.00 -0.65
N LYS A 3 -28.38 12.32 -1.04
CA LYS A 3 -27.92 12.21 -2.43
C LYS A 3 -27.82 10.73 -2.81
N LYS A 4 -28.21 10.39 -4.04
CA LYS A 4 -28.11 9.01 -4.55
C LYS A 4 -26.63 8.62 -4.65
N ILE A 5 -26.26 7.48 -4.09
CA ILE A 5 -24.91 6.89 -4.21
C ILE A 5 -24.97 5.79 -5.27
N HIS A 6 -24.04 5.86 -6.23
CA HIS A 6 -23.82 4.82 -7.23
C HIS A 6 -22.61 3.99 -6.81
N ARG A 7 -22.75 2.66 -6.85
CA ARG A 7 -21.71 1.72 -6.41
C ARG A 7 -21.35 0.77 -7.52
N LEU A 8 -20.06 0.57 -7.73
CA LEU A 8 -19.50 -0.42 -8.63
C LEU A 8 -18.23 -1.03 -7.98
N GLY A 9 -17.96 -2.31 -8.24
CA GLY A 9 -16.78 -3.00 -7.69
C GLY A 9 -16.25 -4.05 -8.64
N SER A 10 -15.01 -4.47 -8.38
CA SER A 10 -14.32 -5.57 -9.06
C SER A 10 -13.34 -6.23 -8.10
N HIS A 11 -13.00 -7.50 -8.35
CA HIS A 11 -11.97 -8.21 -7.59
C HIS A 11 -10.62 -8.06 -8.29
N ALA A 12 -9.64 -7.51 -7.58
CA ALA A 12 -8.26 -7.37 -8.04
C ALA A 12 -7.29 -7.37 -6.84
N MET A 13 -6.01 -7.66 -7.07
CA MET A 13 -4.96 -7.66 -6.01
C MET A 13 -5.36 -8.48 -4.77
N ALA A 14 -6.04 -9.62 -5.02
CA ALA A 14 -6.57 -10.54 -4.02
C ALA A 14 -7.58 -9.94 -3.02
N THR A 15 -8.27 -8.86 -3.40
CA THR A 15 -9.31 -8.22 -2.59
C THR A 15 -10.43 -7.64 -3.47
N GLU A 16 -11.52 -7.19 -2.84
CA GLU A 16 -12.60 -6.47 -3.53
C GLU A 16 -12.31 -4.98 -3.54
N PHE A 17 -12.28 -4.37 -4.72
CA PHE A 17 -12.25 -2.92 -4.89
C PHE A 17 -13.66 -2.40 -5.14
N GLN A 18 -14.03 -1.30 -4.48
CA GLN A 18 -15.32 -0.66 -4.62
C GLN A 18 -15.16 0.84 -4.86
N ILE A 19 -16.04 1.39 -5.70
CA ILE A 19 -16.14 2.82 -5.97
C ILE A 19 -17.57 3.25 -5.64
N LEU A 20 -17.71 4.24 -4.77
CA LEU A 20 -18.96 4.90 -4.44
C LEU A 20 -18.89 6.33 -4.95
N ILE A 21 -19.87 6.73 -5.78
CA ILE A 21 -19.93 8.07 -6.39
C ILE A 21 -21.24 8.72 -6.02
N SER A 22 -21.19 9.99 -5.61
CA SER A 22 -22.39 10.80 -5.40
C SER A 22 -22.36 12.08 -6.25
N ASP A 23 -23.46 12.80 -6.28
CA ASP A 23 -23.60 14.12 -6.96
C ASP A 23 -23.45 14.10 -8.49
N THR A 24 -23.73 12.97 -9.14
CA THR A 24 -23.70 12.86 -10.60
C THR A 24 -24.81 11.95 -11.11
N SER A 25 -25.04 11.97 -12.43
CA SER A 25 -26.00 11.05 -13.06
C SER A 25 -25.51 9.61 -13.05
N GLU A 26 -26.42 8.65 -12.93
CA GLU A 26 -26.08 7.22 -12.91
C GLU A 26 -25.29 6.76 -14.15
N PRO A 27 -25.64 7.14 -15.40
CA PRO A 27 -24.86 6.75 -16.56
C PRO A 27 -23.40 7.24 -16.50
N LYS A 28 -23.19 8.50 -16.05
CA LYS A 28 -21.84 9.06 -15.90
C LYS A 28 -21.06 8.34 -14.80
N ALA A 29 -21.70 8.11 -13.63
CA ALA A 29 -21.07 7.40 -12.53
C ALA A 29 -20.60 5.99 -12.93
N LEU A 30 -21.50 5.21 -13.56
CA LEU A 30 -21.20 3.84 -13.98
C LEU A 30 -20.11 3.80 -15.07
N ALA A 31 -20.16 4.69 -16.06
CA ALA A 31 -19.15 4.77 -17.12
C ALA A 31 -17.75 5.11 -16.54
N SER A 32 -17.68 6.12 -15.67
CA SER A 32 -16.43 6.55 -15.05
C SER A 32 -15.84 5.46 -14.13
N ALA A 33 -16.69 4.84 -13.30
CA ALA A 33 -16.26 3.75 -12.42
C ALA A 33 -15.78 2.52 -13.21
N SER A 34 -16.50 2.13 -14.29
CA SER A 34 -16.10 1.01 -15.15
C SER A 34 -14.73 1.23 -15.81
N ASN A 35 -14.44 2.48 -16.24
CA ASN A 35 -13.15 2.81 -16.82
C ASN A 35 -12.02 2.72 -15.78
N ALA A 36 -12.25 3.24 -14.56
CA ALA A 36 -11.26 3.17 -13.48
C ALA A 36 -10.97 1.72 -13.04
N LEU A 37 -12.01 0.86 -12.98
CA LEU A 37 -11.85 -0.56 -12.65
C LEU A 37 -11.12 -1.35 -13.75
N ARG A 38 -11.26 -0.98 -15.02
CA ARG A 38 -10.48 -1.59 -16.11
C ARG A 38 -9.00 -1.25 -16.01
N ASP A 39 -8.67 -0.01 -15.69
CA ASP A 39 -7.28 0.42 -15.48
C ASP A 39 -6.67 -0.31 -14.26
N LEU A 40 -7.46 -0.63 -13.23
CA LEU A 40 -7.04 -1.44 -12.09
C LEU A 40 -6.57 -2.85 -12.49
N GLU A 41 -7.27 -3.52 -13.43
CA GLU A 41 -6.85 -4.83 -13.95
C GLU A 41 -5.46 -4.75 -14.63
N THR A 42 -5.20 -3.65 -15.35
CA THR A 42 -3.89 -3.41 -15.97
C THR A 42 -2.81 -3.20 -14.91
N LEU A 43 -3.09 -2.41 -13.87
CA LEU A 43 -2.17 -2.21 -12.75
C LEU A 43 -1.86 -3.52 -12.01
N GLU A 44 -2.85 -4.37 -11.78
CA GLU A 44 -2.60 -5.69 -11.19
C GLU A 44 -1.67 -6.54 -12.07
N ALA A 45 -1.89 -6.55 -13.39
CA ALA A 45 -1.04 -7.29 -14.32
C ALA A 45 0.42 -6.79 -14.33
N GLU A 46 0.66 -5.50 -14.06
CA GLU A 46 2.01 -4.93 -13.97
C GLU A 46 2.65 -5.13 -12.59
N LEU A 47 1.89 -4.92 -11.50
CA LEU A 47 2.43 -4.81 -10.14
C LEU A 47 2.36 -6.10 -9.31
N SER A 48 1.65 -7.14 -9.77
CA SER A 48 1.46 -8.37 -9.00
C SER A 48 2.71 -9.25 -8.98
N ARG A 49 3.28 -9.52 -7.81
CA ARG A 49 4.37 -10.50 -7.66
C ARG A 49 3.95 -11.95 -7.93
N PHE A 50 2.66 -12.23 -8.06
CA PHE A 50 2.11 -13.58 -8.29
C PHE A 50 1.84 -13.86 -9.76
N GLN A 51 1.73 -12.87 -10.61
CA GLN A 51 1.56 -13.03 -12.05
C GLN A 51 2.94 -13.10 -12.72
N GLY A 52 3.29 -14.25 -13.30
CA GLY A 52 4.65 -14.54 -13.79
C GLY A 52 5.22 -13.58 -14.84
N ASN A 53 4.35 -12.86 -15.56
CA ASN A 53 4.75 -11.88 -16.58
C ASN A 53 4.68 -10.43 -16.12
N SER A 54 4.32 -10.17 -14.85
CA SER A 54 4.29 -8.81 -14.32
C SER A 54 5.70 -8.21 -14.21
N ASP A 55 5.78 -6.89 -14.12
CA ASP A 55 7.04 -6.19 -13.94
C ASP A 55 7.72 -6.60 -12.65
N ILE A 56 6.97 -6.65 -11.56
CA ILE A 56 7.49 -7.04 -10.24
C ILE A 56 7.97 -8.50 -10.24
N SER A 57 7.23 -9.41 -10.89
CA SER A 57 7.67 -10.79 -11.01
C SER A 57 8.95 -10.92 -11.85
N ARG A 58 9.08 -10.16 -12.96
CA ARG A 58 10.31 -10.15 -13.76
C ARG A 58 11.51 -9.62 -12.97
N ILE A 59 11.33 -8.52 -12.20
CA ILE A 59 12.37 -8.01 -11.30
C ILE A 59 12.80 -9.09 -10.31
N ASN A 60 11.85 -9.80 -9.69
CA ASN A 60 12.09 -10.83 -8.68
C ASN A 60 12.81 -12.07 -9.22
N HIS A 61 12.87 -12.26 -10.56
CA HIS A 61 13.62 -13.35 -11.21
C HIS A 61 15.00 -12.93 -11.73
N LEU A 62 15.37 -11.65 -11.60
CA LEU A 62 16.68 -11.18 -12.03
C LEU A 62 17.79 -11.70 -11.10
N LYS A 63 18.93 -12.00 -11.70
CA LYS A 63 20.19 -12.20 -10.99
C LYS A 63 20.89 -10.86 -10.80
N LYS A 64 21.84 -10.83 -9.89
CA LYS A 64 22.67 -9.66 -9.65
C LYS A 64 23.23 -9.06 -10.95
N ASN A 65 23.13 -7.73 -11.09
CA ASN A 65 23.55 -6.93 -12.23
C ASN A 65 22.77 -7.23 -13.54
N GLN A 66 21.61 -7.87 -13.44
CA GLN A 66 20.71 -7.99 -14.59
C GLN A 66 19.66 -6.87 -14.53
N SER A 67 19.21 -6.48 -15.72
CA SER A 67 18.16 -5.47 -15.93
C SER A 67 17.00 -6.08 -16.71
N THR A 68 15.78 -5.51 -16.50
CA THR A 68 14.59 -5.85 -17.27
C THR A 68 13.82 -4.57 -17.61
N PRO A 69 13.19 -4.47 -18.79
CA PRO A 69 12.22 -3.42 -19.05
C PRO A 69 11.03 -3.52 -18.09
N ILE A 70 10.54 -2.36 -17.61
CA ILE A 70 9.36 -2.27 -16.73
C ILE A 70 8.50 -1.09 -17.15
N GLY A 71 7.20 -1.14 -16.83
CA GLY A 71 6.24 -0.09 -17.12
C GLY A 71 6.36 1.10 -16.18
N TYR A 72 5.64 2.17 -16.53
CA TYR A 72 5.63 3.41 -15.74
C TYR A 72 5.09 3.17 -14.32
N ALA A 73 4.02 2.39 -14.16
CA ALA A 73 3.43 2.14 -12.86
C ALA A 73 4.40 1.43 -11.89
N ALA A 74 5.22 0.49 -12.41
CA ALA A 74 6.22 -0.18 -11.60
C ALA A 74 7.35 0.77 -11.17
N ILE A 75 7.85 1.62 -12.09
CA ILE A 75 8.87 2.64 -11.77
C ILE A 75 8.33 3.60 -10.71
N ASP A 76 7.16 4.19 -10.95
CA ASP A 76 6.55 5.19 -10.09
C ASP A 76 6.30 4.63 -8.68
N CYS A 77 5.72 3.42 -8.58
CA CYS A 77 5.47 2.77 -7.31
C CYS A 77 6.77 2.42 -6.55
N ILE A 78 7.84 1.99 -7.23
CA ILE A 78 9.15 1.72 -6.62
C ILE A 78 9.79 3.02 -6.12
N GLU A 79 9.72 4.12 -6.88
CA GLU A 79 10.29 5.40 -6.46
C GLU A 79 9.51 6.03 -5.29
N LEU A 80 8.17 5.96 -5.30
CA LEU A 80 7.37 6.34 -4.14
C LEU A 80 7.72 5.50 -2.90
N ALA A 81 7.90 4.19 -3.06
CA ALA A 81 8.35 3.33 -1.98
C ALA A 81 9.74 3.70 -1.46
N ARG A 82 10.66 4.10 -2.37
CA ARG A 82 12.00 4.59 -2.01
C ARG A 82 11.93 5.88 -1.19
N GLU A 83 11.09 6.82 -1.59
CA GLU A 83 10.88 8.06 -0.85
C GLU A 83 10.34 7.79 0.55
N ILE A 84 9.29 6.96 0.68
CA ILE A 84 8.71 6.59 1.97
C ILE A 84 9.70 5.81 2.83
N HIS A 85 10.52 4.92 2.23
CA HIS A 85 11.61 4.23 2.93
C HIS A 85 12.58 5.23 3.58
N LEU A 86 12.99 6.26 2.86
CA LEU A 86 13.90 7.29 3.38
C LEU A 86 13.22 8.11 4.48
N GLN A 87 11.99 8.53 4.27
CA GLN A 87 11.23 9.34 5.24
C GLN A 87 10.95 8.59 6.55
N THR A 88 10.75 7.26 6.49
CA THR A 88 10.49 6.40 7.65
C THR A 88 11.77 5.78 8.25
N ASN A 89 12.96 6.25 7.83
CA ASN A 89 14.25 5.68 8.25
C ASN A 89 14.31 4.16 8.09
N GLY A 90 13.74 3.64 6.99
CA GLY A 90 13.76 2.22 6.66
C GLY A 90 12.70 1.38 7.38
N ALA A 91 11.76 1.97 8.15
CA ALA A 91 10.67 1.20 8.74
C ALA A 91 9.73 0.64 7.66
N PHE A 92 9.48 1.40 6.59
CA PHE A 92 8.85 0.87 5.38
C PHE A 92 9.92 0.43 4.38
N ASP A 93 9.88 -0.83 3.96
CA ASP A 93 10.84 -1.38 2.98
C ASP A 93 10.21 -2.50 2.15
N ILE A 94 9.95 -2.22 0.87
CA ILE A 94 9.40 -3.21 -0.08
C ILE A 94 10.36 -4.35 -0.40
N THR A 95 11.64 -4.24 -0.03
CA THR A 95 12.66 -5.26 -0.25
C THR A 95 12.76 -6.26 0.91
N SER A 96 11.97 -6.11 1.97
CA SER A 96 12.04 -6.91 3.21
C SER A 96 11.60 -8.37 3.05
N SER A 97 11.05 -8.77 1.90
CA SER A 97 10.51 -10.13 1.67
C SER A 97 11.49 -11.27 1.94
N PRO A 98 12.79 -11.22 1.58
CA PRO A 98 13.76 -12.26 1.95
C PRO A 98 13.92 -12.40 3.47
N LEU A 99 13.87 -11.29 4.20
CA LEU A 99 13.92 -11.30 5.67
C LEU A 99 12.64 -11.87 6.27
N ILE A 100 11.47 -11.49 5.78
CA ILE A 100 10.19 -12.05 6.22
C ILE A 100 10.14 -13.56 5.99
N ALA A 101 10.66 -14.03 4.85
CA ALA A 101 10.67 -15.45 4.50
C ALA A 101 11.42 -16.33 5.50
N VAL A 102 12.53 -15.87 6.08
CA VAL A 102 13.30 -16.66 7.05
C VAL A 102 12.61 -16.78 8.41
N PHE A 103 11.64 -15.90 8.71
CA PHE A 103 10.80 -16.00 9.92
C PHE A 103 9.55 -16.86 9.74
N SER A 104 9.36 -17.49 8.58
CA SER A 104 8.18 -18.29 8.27
C SER A 104 8.58 -19.69 7.80
N ASN A 105 7.82 -20.69 8.23
CA ASN A 105 7.90 -22.04 7.65
C ASN A 105 7.21 -22.10 6.27
N PRO A 106 7.39 -23.16 5.47
CA PRO A 106 6.71 -23.33 4.18
C PRO A 106 5.17 -23.30 4.27
N ASP A 107 4.59 -23.70 5.40
CA ASP A 107 3.16 -23.65 5.70
C ASP A 107 2.70 -22.28 6.20
N LYS A 108 3.60 -21.26 6.17
CA LYS A 108 3.41 -19.90 6.68
C LYS A 108 3.28 -19.78 8.20
N SER A 109 3.46 -20.87 8.95
CA SER A 109 3.55 -20.79 10.42
C SER A 109 4.83 -20.05 10.84
N PRO A 110 4.80 -19.31 11.96
CA PRO A 110 5.98 -18.58 12.45
C PRO A 110 7.09 -19.55 12.91
N ARG A 111 8.34 -19.16 12.65
CA ARG A 111 9.55 -19.87 13.16
C ARG A 111 10.61 -18.86 13.59
N GLU A 112 11.53 -19.30 14.44
CA GLU A 112 12.71 -18.53 14.79
C GLU A 112 13.89 -18.90 13.85
N PRO A 113 14.41 -17.94 13.06
CA PRO A 113 15.55 -18.17 12.19
C PRO A 113 16.86 -18.19 12.97
N THR A 114 17.86 -18.88 12.45
CA THR A 114 19.23 -18.79 12.95
C THR A 114 19.87 -17.44 12.59
N LYS A 115 20.87 -17.01 13.35
CA LYS A 115 21.66 -15.81 13.04
C LYS A 115 22.25 -15.84 11.63
N CYS A 116 22.65 -17.02 11.14
CA CYS A 116 23.20 -17.17 9.78
C CYS A 116 22.14 -16.95 8.69
N GLU A 117 20.90 -17.41 8.89
CA GLU A 117 19.79 -17.18 7.96
C GLU A 117 19.42 -15.70 7.90
N ILE A 118 19.35 -15.03 9.07
CA ILE A 118 19.12 -13.58 9.14
C ILE A 118 20.23 -12.83 8.39
N ALA A 119 21.52 -13.13 8.68
CA ALA A 119 22.63 -12.46 8.03
C ALA A 119 22.61 -12.58 6.49
N LYS A 120 22.29 -13.78 5.98
CA LYS A 120 22.13 -14.00 4.53
C LYS A 120 20.95 -13.21 3.93
N ALA A 121 19.81 -13.16 4.62
CA ALA A 121 18.65 -12.41 4.16
C ALA A 121 18.96 -10.90 4.11
N VAL A 122 19.66 -10.37 5.11
CA VAL A 122 20.05 -8.95 5.19
C VAL A 122 20.96 -8.53 4.02
N GLU A 123 21.79 -9.41 3.49
CA GLU A 123 22.60 -9.12 2.30
C GLU A 123 21.76 -8.80 1.05
N SER A 124 20.52 -9.28 1.01
CA SER A 124 19.62 -9.15 -0.14
C SER A 124 18.62 -8.00 -0.02
N ILE A 125 18.43 -7.40 1.15
CA ILE A 125 17.44 -6.36 1.40
C ILE A 125 18.03 -4.95 1.35
N GLY A 126 17.18 -3.95 1.12
CA GLY A 126 17.50 -2.53 1.07
C GLY A 126 17.22 -1.90 -0.29
N MET A 127 16.62 -0.71 -0.28
CA MET A 127 16.24 0.03 -1.49
C MET A 127 17.44 0.44 -2.36
N ASN A 128 18.66 0.39 -1.82
CA ASN A 128 19.91 0.58 -2.56
C ASN A 128 20.32 -0.65 -3.40
N LYS A 129 19.59 -1.76 -3.32
CA LYS A 129 19.83 -2.99 -4.10
C LYS A 129 19.05 -3.04 -5.42
N ILE A 130 18.20 -2.04 -5.68
CA ILE A 130 17.49 -1.85 -6.93
C ILE A 130 17.71 -0.43 -7.46
N GLN A 131 18.00 -0.35 -8.75
CA GLN A 131 18.04 0.91 -9.51
C GLN A 131 16.97 0.89 -10.57
N THR A 132 16.25 1.98 -10.71
CA THR A 132 15.30 2.23 -11.78
C THR A 132 15.85 3.30 -12.71
N ASP A 133 15.53 3.21 -13.97
CA ASP A 133 15.87 4.20 -14.99
C ASP A 133 14.59 4.58 -15.73
N SER A 134 14.13 5.81 -15.51
CA SER A 134 12.90 6.33 -16.12
C SER A 134 13.07 6.74 -17.59
N GLU A 135 14.29 7.00 -18.05
CA GLU A 135 14.57 7.31 -19.46
C GLU A 135 14.52 6.03 -20.32
N PHE A 136 15.16 4.95 -19.83
CA PHE A 136 15.19 3.66 -20.51
C PHE A 136 14.09 2.70 -20.07
N MET A 137 13.24 3.10 -19.13
CA MET A 137 12.15 2.30 -18.60
C MET A 137 12.62 0.92 -18.14
N THR A 138 13.65 0.87 -17.28
CA THR A 138 14.26 -0.38 -16.79
C THR A 138 14.43 -0.41 -15.28
N ALA A 139 14.50 -1.62 -14.72
CA ALA A 139 14.99 -1.87 -13.36
C ALA A 139 16.19 -2.80 -13.40
N THR A 140 17.21 -2.52 -12.57
CA THR A 140 18.43 -3.31 -12.39
C THR A 140 18.55 -3.76 -10.96
N VAL A 141 18.80 -5.04 -10.73
CA VAL A 141 19.01 -5.63 -9.41
C VAL A 141 20.50 -5.72 -9.11
N LEU A 142 20.94 -5.28 -7.92
CA LEU A 142 22.35 -5.16 -7.54
C LEU A 142 22.81 -6.23 -6.52
N SER A 143 21.91 -7.11 -6.06
CA SER A 143 22.26 -8.19 -5.12
C SER A 143 21.72 -9.54 -5.58
N GLU A 144 22.30 -10.63 -5.08
CA GLU A 144 21.72 -11.95 -5.23
C GLU A 144 20.51 -12.13 -4.32
N ASN A 145 19.58 -13.03 -4.71
CA ASN A 145 18.37 -13.36 -3.95
C ASN A 145 17.51 -12.13 -3.60
N PHE A 146 17.58 -11.09 -4.41
CA PHE A 146 16.77 -9.88 -4.26
C PHE A 146 15.31 -10.17 -4.58
N TRP A 147 14.43 -9.59 -3.78
CA TRP A 147 13.00 -9.75 -3.97
C TRP A 147 12.24 -8.55 -3.41
N ILE A 148 11.33 -7.98 -4.18
CA ILE A 148 10.41 -6.91 -3.74
C ILE A 148 8.97 -7.41 -3.65
N ASP A 149 8.23 -6.81 -2.72
CA ASP A 149 6.80 -7.01 -2.53
C ASP A 149 6.11 -5.67 -2.32
N LEU A 150 5.14 -5.37 -3.16
CA LEU A 150 4.35 -4.14 -3.09
C LEU A 150 3.09 -4.29 -2.22
N GLY A 151 2.94 -5.35 -1.44
CA GLY A 151 1.74 -5.64 -0.66
C GLY A 151 1.34 -4.56 0.36
N GLY A 152 2.29 -3.75 0.83
CA GLY A 152 2.06 -2.64 1.77
C GLY A 152 1.95 -1.26 1.11
N ILE A 153 1.87 -1.17 -0.24
CA ILE A 153 1.77 0.11 -0.96
C ILE A 153 0.91 0.01 -2.21
N GLY A 154 0.80 -1.17 -2.79
CA GLY A 154 0.20 -1.37 -4.11
C GLY A 154 -1.30 -1.08 -4.15
N LYS A 155 -2.04 -1.36 -3.08
CA LYS A 155 -3.48 -1.03 -3.00
C LYS A 155 -3.69 0.47 -2.95
N GLY A 156 -2.91 1.17 -2.13
CA GLY A 156 -2.92 2.62 -2.05
C GLY A 156 -2.60 3.26 -3.40
N TYR A 157 -1.55 2.79 -4.08
CA TYR A 157 -1.18 3.25 -5.41
C TYR A 157 -2.32 3.07 -6.43
N ALA A 158 -2.96 1.91 -6.43
CA ALA A 158 -4.08 1.65 -7.30
C ALA A 158 -5.26 2.61 -7.03
N LEU A 159 -5.59 2.88 -5.77
CA LEU A 159 -6.64 3.85 -5.43
C LEU A 159 -6.32 5.26 -5.90
N ASP A 160 -5.06 5.70 -5.78
CA ASP A 160 -4.64 7.02 -6.26
C ASP A 160 -4.78 7.13 -7.79
N GLN A 161 -4.35 6.11 -8.55
CA GLN A 161 -4.51 6.08 -10.01
C GLN A 161 -6.00 6.08 -10.43
N MET A 162 -6.83 5.29 -9.74
CA MET A 162 -8.28 5.28 -9.97
C MET A 162 -8.91 6.64 -9.65
N ALA A 163 -8.50 7.31 -8.58
CA ALA A 163 -9.00 8.63 -8.20
C ALA A 163 -8.65 9.70 -9.25
N ILE A 164 -7.43 9.67 -9.81
CA ILE A 164 -7.03 10.52 -10.94
C ILE A 164 -7.98 10.31 -12.11
N LYS A 165 -8.22 9.06 -12.51
CA LYS A 165 -9.08 8.72 -13.64
C LYS A 165 -10.53 9.19 -13.43
N LEU A 166 -11.06 9.07 -12.21
CA LEU A 166 -12.39 9.55 -11.88
C LEU A 166 -12.47 11.08 -11.97
N LYS A 167 -11.49 11.79 -11.41
CA LYS A 167 -11.40 13.26 -11.47
C LYS A 167 -11.29 13.76 -12.92
N ASP A 168 -10.49 13.12 -13.76
CA ASP A 168 -10.35 13.43 -15.18
C ASP A 168 -11.68 13.22 -15.95
N SER A 169 -12.51 12.28 -15.49
CA SER A 169 -13.88 12.08 -16.01
C SER A 169 -14.89 13.07 -15.43
N GLY A 170 -14.45 14.07 -14.64
CA GLY A 170 -15.29 15.09 -14.03
C GLY A 170 -16.16 14.56 -12.88
N ILE A 171 -15.72 13.53 -12.16
CA ILE A 171 -16.30 13.10 -10.89
C ILE A 171 -15.67 13.94 -9.77
N GLU A 172 -16.49 14.62 -8.98
CA GLU A 172 -16.05 15.54 -7.92
C GLU A 172 -16.26 14.96 -6.51
N ASN A 173 -16.96 13.84 -6.38
CA ASN A 173 -17.34 13.31 -5.06
C ASN A 173 -17.39 11.78 -5.08
N ALA A 174 -16.37 11.13 -4.52
CA ALA A 174 -16.27 9.68 -4.46
C ALA A 174 -15.52 9.17 -3.22
N LEU A 175 -15.84 7.92 -2.86
CA LEU A 175 -15.09 7.07 -1.95
C LEU A 175 -14.65 5.82 -2.73
N LEU A 176 -13.37 5.52 -2.66
CA LEU A 176 -12.75 4.31 -3.21
C LEU A 176 -12.30 3.44 -2.03
N ASP A 177 -12.55 2.15 -2.13
CA ASP A 177 -12.24 1.16 -1.08
C ASP A 177 -11.47 -0.01 -1.69
N ALA A 178 -10.33 -0.35 -1.11
CA ALA A 178 -9.52 -1.52 -1.44
C ALA A 178 -9.58 -2.53 -0.28
N GLY A 179 -10.67 -3.30 -0.23
CA GLY A 179 -10.87 -4.41 0.70
C GLY A 179 -11.01 -3.99 2.16
N GLY A 180 -11.53 -2.80 2.43
CA GLY A 180 -11.70 -2.26 3.78
C GLY A 180 -10.41 -1.87 4.50
N SER A 181 -9.25 -2.24 3.95
CA SER A 181 -7.94 -1.93 4.57
C SER A 181 -7.40 -0.57 4.15
N THR A 182 -7.73 -0.10 2.94
CA THR A 182 -7.28 1.20 2.43
C THR A 182 -8.45 1.90 1.75
N LEU A 183 -8.71 3.13 2.16
CA LEU A 183 -9.79 3.98 1.67
C LEU A 183 -9.22 5.29 1.15
N LEU A 184 -9.78 5.81 0.06
CA LEU A 184 -9.49 7.14 -0.45
C LEU A 184 -10.80 7.87 -0.71
N ALA A 185 -10.94 9.08 -0.19
CA ALA A 185 -12.11 9.91 -0.41
C ALA A 185 -11.76 11.28 -0.99
N PHE A 186 -12.58 11.77 -1.90
CA PHE A 186 -12.53 13.15 -2.35
C PHE A 186 -13.93 13.76 -2.48
N GLY A 187 -14.01 15.08 -2.37
CA GLY A 187 -15.26 15.81 -2.27
C GLY A 187 -15.89 15.77 -0.87
N ASN A 188 -17.14 16.20 -0.77
CA ASN A 188 -17.81 16.47 0.50
C ASN A 188 -18.64 15.30 1.04
N GLY A 189 -18.61 14.14 0.38
CA GLY A 189 -19.48 13.03 0.74
C GLY A 189 -20.98 13.28 0.44
N PRO A 190 -21.83 12.26 0.64
CA PRO A 190 -23.26 12.38 0.29
C PRO A 190 -24.03 13.34 1.21
N GLU A 191 -23.56 13.55 2.44
CA GLU A 191 -24.19 14.42 3.44
C GLU A 191 -23.53 15.79 3.57
N GLY A 192 -22.42 16.04 2.87
CA GLY A 192 -21.71 17.31 2.87
C GLY A 192 -20.65 17.47 3.97
N ASN A 193 -20.38 16.43 4.75
CA ASN A 193 -19.42 16.40 5.86
C ASN A 193 -18.28 15.38 5.68
N GLY A 194 -18.06 14.92 4.45
CA GLY A 194 -17.10 13.89 4.11
C GLY A 194 -17.73 12.49 3.96
N TRP A 195 -16.92 11.51 3.65
CA TRP A 195 -17.30 10.11 3.51
C TRP A 195 -17.01 9.35 4.81
N PRO A 196 -18.01 8.67 5.40
CA PRO A 196 -17.81 7.93 6.63
C PRO A 196 -16.92 6.70 6.40
N ALA A 197 -15.90 6.56 7.22
CA ALA A 197 -14.94 5.44 7.23
C ALA A 197 -14.86 4.80 8.62
N SER A 198 -14.74 3.49 8.66
CA SER A 198 -14.58 2.71 9.90
C SER A 198 -13.14 2.22 10.01
N LEU A 199 -12.61 2.15 11.23
CA LEU A 199 -11.32 1.51 11.53
C LEU A 199 -11.41 -0.03 11.54
N GLY A 200 -12.58 -0.61 11.38
CA GLY A 200 -12.78 -2.06 11.50
C GLY A 200 -12.71 -2.60 12.95
N ILE A 201 -12.66 -1.70 13.94
CA ILE A 201 -12.67 -2.07 15.37
C ILE A 201 -14.09 -1.87 15.92
N PRO A 202 -14.63 -2.82 16.70
CA PRO A 202 -15.91 -2.63 17.38
C PRO A 202 -15.91 -1.37 18.25
N ASN A 203 -16.96 -0.56 18.15
CA ASN A 203 -17.16 0.68 18.92
C ASN A 203 -16.14 1.81 18.63
N ALA A 204 -15.26 1.66 17.63
CA ALA A 204 -14.42 2.76 17.22
C ALA A 204 -15.25 3.90 16.60
N PRO A 205 -14.86 5.16 16.78
CA PRO A 205 -15.56 6.29 16.17
C PRO A 205 -15.45 6.24 14.64
N THR A 206 -16.53 6.64 13.97
CA THR A 206 -16.51 6.87 12.51
C THR A 206 -15.64 8.08 12.19
N ILE A 207 -14.77 7.93 11.20
CA ILE A 207 -13.92 9.00 10.68
C ILE A 207 -14.54 9.50 9.38
N ASN A 208 -14.76 10.82 9.26
CA ASN A 208 -15.19 11.41 8.00
C ASN A 208 -13.98 11.80 7.15
N LEU A 209 -13.79 11.09 6.04
CA LEU A 209 -12.72 11.37 5.08
C LEU A 209 -13.16 12.46 4.09
N GLN A 210 -12.28 13.45 3.88
CA GLN A 210 -12.52 14.54 2.94
C GLN A 210 -11.18 14.94 2.28
N ASN A 211 -11.01 14.58 1.01
CA ASN A 211 -9.77 14.80 0.26
C ASN A 211 -8.54 14.21 0.93
N ASN A 212 -8.69 13.03 1.51
CA ASN A 212 -7.63 12.28 2.17
C ASN A 212 -7.92 10.78 2.12
N SER A 213 -6.99 10.01 2.64
CA SER A 213 -7.01 8.56 2.65
C SER A 213 -6.82 8.03 4.06
N LEU A 214 -7.39 6.86 4.34
CA LEU A 214 -7.22 6.09 5.57
C LEU A 214 -6.72 4.70 5.18
N SER A 215 -5.66 4.21 5.83
CA SER A 215 -5.25 2.81 5.72
C SER A 215 -4.99 2.21 7.09
N GLY A 216 -5.29 0.92 7.22
CA GLY A 216 -5.03 0.13 8.43
C GLY A 216 -4.17 -1.08 8.13
N SER A 217 -3.23 -1.36 9.04
CA SER A 217 -2.41 -2.57 9.06
C SER A 217 -2.48 -3.23 10.42
N GLY A 218 -2.44 -4.57 10.47
CA GLY A 218 -2.50 -5.29 11.73
C GLY A 218 -2.23 -6.78 11.59
N PHE A 219 -2.11 -7.43 12.75
CA PHE A 219 -1.85 -8.87 12.84
C PHE A 219 -3.11 -9.73 12.67
N SER A 220 -4.31 -9.14 12.67
CA SER A 220 -5.59 -9.86 12.65
C SER A 220 -5.83 -10.68 11.38
N GLU A 221 -5.28 -10.25 10.24
CA GLU A 221 -5.52 -10.93 8.96
C GLU A 221 -4.48 -12.01 8.62
N ARG A 222 -3.22 -11.87 9.08
CA ARG A 222 -2.11 -12.74 8.64
C ARG A 222 -1.21 -13.24 9.79
N GLY A 223 -1.55 -12.95 11.06
CA GLY A 223 -0.73 -13.32 12.22
C GLY A 223 0.57 -12.51 12.36
N GLU A 224 1.52 -12.99 13.17
CA GLU A 224 2.79 -12.33 13.51
C GLU A 224 3.81 -12.33 12.33
N HIS A 225 3.44 -11.74 11.21
CA HIS A 225 4.25 -11.72 9.98
C HIS A 225 5.07 -10.43 9.80
N ILE A 226 4.87 -9.43 10.65
CA ILE A 226 5.54 -8.12 10.50
C ILE A 226 6.91 -8.18 11.17
N ILE A 227 7.93 -7.86 10.37
CA ILE A 227 9.33 -7.83 10.75
C ILE A 227 9.83 -6.39 10.68
N ASP A 228 10.57 -5.92 11.68
CA ASP A 228 11.30 -4.65 11.61
C ASP A 228 12.55 -4.85 10.73
N PRO A 229 12.59 -4.28 9.51
CA PRO A 229 13.73 -4.45 8.60
C PRO A 229 14.98 -3.71 9.08
N ARG A 230 14.87 -2.84 10.09
CA ARG A 230 15.97 -2.08 10.69
C ARG A 230 16.65 -2.87 11.82
N LYS A 231 15.84 -3.63 12.58
CA LYS A 231 16.28 -4.40 13.75
C LYS A 231 16.40 -5.90 13.45
N TYR A 232 15.94 -6.34 12.27
CA TYR A 232 15.93 -7.74 11.82
C TYR A 232 15.23 -8.69 12.79
N CYS A 233 14.13 -8.25 13.37
CA CYS A 233 13.37 -9.02 14.35
C CYS A 233 11.86 -8.81 14.16
N ARG A 234 11.07 -9.70 14.78
CA ARG A 234 9.61 -9.55 14.81
C ARG A 234 9.20 -8.27 15.53
N VAL A 235 8.17 -7.63 15.02
CA VAL A 235 7.46 -6.59 15.76
C VAL A 235 6.68 -7.25 16.90
N PRO A 236 6.74 -6.73 18.14
CA PRO A 236 6.03 -7.30 19.27
C PRO A 236 4.51 -7.38 19.03
N ALA A 237 3.89 -8.49 19.43
CA ALA A 237 2.43 -8.70 19.30
C ALA A 237 1.59 -7.66 20.08
N SER A 238 2.17 -6.93 21.02
CA SER A 238 1.51 -5.80 21.69
C SER A 238 1.17 -4.64 20.75
N LYS A 239 1.86 -4.49 19.63
CA LYS A 239 1.53 -3.54 18.56
C LYS A 239 0.52 -4.16 17.59
N MET A 240 -0.72 -4.37 18.02
CA MET A 240 -1.70 -5.18 17.28
C MET A 240 -2.15 -4.57 15.97
N ASN A 241 -2.39 -3.27 15.91
CA ASN A 241 -2.90 -2.55 14.76
C ASN A 241 -2.37 -1.13 14.71
N SER A 242 -2.30 -0.55 13.53
CA SER A 242 -2.10 0.88 13.33
C SER A 242 -2.88 1.37 12.12
N TRP A 243 -3.32 2.61 12.17
CA TRP A 243 -3.94 3.28 11.05
C TRP A 243 -3.21 4.58 10.76
N SER A 244 -3.19 4.92 9.48
CA SER A 244 -2.67 6.20 9.01
C SER A 244 -3.74 6.95 8.22
N ILE A 245 -3.84 8.24 8.43
CA ILE A 245 -4.53 9.17 7.53
C ILE A 245 -3.45 9.95 6.80
N ALA A 246 -3.58 10.09 5.48
CA ALA A 246 -2.62 10.82 4.65
C ALA A 246 -3.32 11.50 3.46
N PRO A 247 -2.68 12.48 2.79
CA PRO A 247 -3.27 13.17 1.64
C PRO A 247 -3.60 12.25 0.46
N TYR A 248 -2.87 11.14 0.27
CA TYR A 248 -3.05 10.16 -0.79
C TYR A 248 -2.89 8.73 -0.28
N ALA A 249 -3.52 7.78 -0.98
CA ALA A 249 -3.68 6.42 -0.50
C ALA A 249 -2.38 5.62 -0.51
N THR A 250 -1.47 5.87 -1.45
CA THR A 250 -0.14 5.25 -1.51
C THR A 250 0.63 5.50 -0.20
N LEU A 251 0.64 6.76 0.27
CA LEU A 251 1.29 7.11 1.53
C LEU A 251 0.57 6.50 2.73
N ALA A 252 -0.77 6.56 2.76
CA ALA A 252 -1.54 5.97 3.84
C ALA A 252 -1.28 4.46 3.97
N ASP A 253 -1.30 3.70 2.85
CA ASP A 253 -1.07 2.25 2.84
C ASP A 253 0.33 1.92 3.39
N ALA A 254 1.37 2.61 2.91
CA ALA A 254 2.74 2.40 3.38
C ALA A 254 2.94 2.81 4.85
N LEU A 255 2.40 3.95 5.28
CA LEU A 255 2.53 4.42 6.65
C LEU A 255 1.79 3.56 7.66
N SER A 256 0.64 2.98 7.31
CA SER A 256 -0.04 2.04 8.21
C SER A 256 0.85 0.85 8.58
N THR A 257 1.69 0.36 7.66
CA THR A 257 2.68 -0.68 7.93
C THR A 257 3.91 -0.13 8.68
N ALA A 258 4.42 1.05 8.29
CA ALA A 258 5.55 1.68 8.97
C ALA A 258 5.26 1.97 10.45
N PHE A 259 4.06 2.45 10.77
CA PHE A 259 3.67 2.82 12.14
C PHE A 259 3.57 1.61 13.08
N LEU A 260 3.33 0.39 12.57
CA LEU A 260 3.48 -0.83 13.37
C LEU A 260 4.94 -1.08 13.81
N ILE A 261 5.89 -0.59 13.02
CA ILE A 261 7.32 -0.84 13.20
C ILE A 261 7.97 0.28 14.02
N MET A 262 7.58 1.52 13.76
CA MET A 262 8.14 2.73 14.40
C MET A 262 7.79 2.80 15.88
N GLU A 263 8.65 3.43 16.66
CA GLU A 263 8.34 3.79 18.05
C GLU A 263 7.40 5.01 18.09
N GLU A 264 6.60 5.16 19.14
CA GLU A 264 5.60 6.25 19.26
C GLU A 264 6.19 7.63 19.00
N LYS A 265 7.36 7.91 19.56
CA LYS A 265 8.05 9.17 19.33
C LYS A 265 8.46 9.39 17.87
N GLU A 266 8.89 8.33 17.15
CA GLU A 266 9.19 8.42 15.72
C GLU A 266 7.93 8.75 14.92
N ILE A 267 6.78 8.18 15.31
CA ILE A 267 5.47 8.42 14.68
C ILE A 267 5.02 9.87 14.92
N GLU A 268 5.12 10.35 16.17
CA GLU A 268 4.79 11.74 16.51
C GLU A 268 5.64 12.73 15.70
N ASP A 269 6.97 12.54 15.72
CA ASP A 269 7.91 13.39 14.97
C ASP A 269 7.64 13.36 13.46
N PHE A 270 7.24 12.19 12.92
CA PHE A 270 6.86 12.04 11.52
C PHE A 270 5.59 12.83 11.20
N CYS A 271 4.54 12.68 12.00
CA CYS A 271 3.26 13.37 11.80
C CYS A 271 3.40 14.90 11.92
N ILE A 272 4.28 15.38 12.81
CA ILE A 272 4.57 16.82 12.93
C ILE A 272 5.26 17.38 11.67
N LYS A 273 6.13 16.60 11.04
CA LYS A 273 6.91 17.02 9.86
C LYS A 273 6.13 16.92 8.54
N HIS A 274 5.06 16.12 8.50
CA HIS A 274 4.32 15.83 7.27
C HIS A 274 2.87 16.27 7.40
N ASP A 275 2.56 17.44 6.84
CA ASP A 275 1.21 18.01 6.86
C ASP A 275 0.17 17.04 6.29
N GLY A 276 -0.97 16.94 6.98
CA GLY A 276 -2.06 16.06 6.59
C GLY A 276 -1.88 14.59 6.98
N VAL A 277 -0.72 14.21 7.55
CA VAL A 277 -0.49 12.84 8.07
C VAL A 277 -0.91 12.77 9.54
N LYS A 278 -1.67 11.70 9.88
CA LYS A 278 -2.05 11.37 11.26
C LYS A 278 -1.93 9.88 11.49
N ALA A 279 -1.45 9.49 12.64
CA ALA A 279 -1.48 8.12 13.14
C ALA A 279 -2.66 7.91 14.10
N ILE A 280 -3.26 6.72 14.04
CA ILE A 280 -4.21 6.23 15.02
C ILE A 280 -3.65 4.92 15.53
N LEU A 281 -3.32 4.88 16.81
CA LEU A 281 -2.78 3.71 17.50
C LEU A 281 -3.81 3.23 18.53
N PRO A 282 -3.98 1.93 18.76
CA PRO A 282 -4.81 1.43 19.84
C PRO A 282 -4.18 1.82 21.19
N GLU A 283 -5.04 2.11 22.15
CA GLU A 283 -4.64 2.33 23.56
C GLU A 283 -4.14 1.05 24.23
#